data_7ab4b49183b78b5a32e4b7ce50f0666b
#
_entry.id   7ab4b49183b78b5a32e4b7ce50f0666b
#
_cell.length_a   1.000
_cell.length_b   1.000
_cell.length_c   1.000
_cell.angle_alpha   90.00
_cell.angle_beta   90.00
_cell.angle_gamma   90.00
#
_symmetry.space_group_name_H-M   'P 1'
#
loop_
_entity.id
_entity.type
_entity.pdbx_description
1 polymer ?
#
loop_
_entity_poly.entity_id
_entity_poly.type
_entity_poly.pdbx_seq_one_letter_code
_entity_poly.pdbx_strand_id
1 'polypeptide(L)'
;AKPSDALKTKFPKYNYTDMVDAQYRLLSEGMGIPHVRLIIGNSMGGMNAWIWGEKYPGYMDTLVPMASQPTAMASRNWMLRRIMLEVIRNDPDYNNGNYVAQPRLMKIASVFFGIATAGGTLNYQSLAPTREKADELVDMRLAAATNSDANDFLWQWGSSADYDASADLEKIEATVLAINAADDERNPPETGIMARAMQRVKNGRLYLILTSDETSGHLTTGHAKFYKQVLQRLLDAVPRRAISAAKEPG
;
A
#
# COMPACT_ATOMS: atom_id res chain seq x y z
N ALA A 1 -17.10 10.53 1.65
CA ALA A 1 -18.02 9.82 0.73
C ALA A 1 -17.32 8.59 0.16
N LYS A 2 -18.05 7.50 -0.02
CA LYS A 2 -17.59 6.24 -0.58
C LYS A 2 -18.71 5.59 -1.39
N PRO A 3 -18.44 4.61 -2.26
CA PRO A 3 -19.45 4.00 -3.12
C PRO A 3 -20.68 3.51 -2.35
N SER A 4 -20.49 2.87 -1.19
CA SER A 4 -21.59 2.33 -0.37
C SER A 4 -22.52 3.38 0.24
N ASP A 5 -22.11 4.66 0.33
CA ASP A 5 -22.95 5.69 0.97
C ASP A 5 -24.25 5.97 0.19
N ALA A 6 -24.19 6.07 -1.15
CA ALA A 6 -25.36 6.31 -1.99
C ALA A 6 -25.16 6.00 -3.47
N LEU A 7 -23.98 6.32 -4.04
CA LEU A 7 -23.77 6.28 -5.49
C LEU A 7 -23.48 4.89 -6.02
N LYS A 8 -23.08 3.94 -5.17
CA LYS A 8 -22.78 2.56 -5.55
C LYS A 8 -21.86 2.52 -6.79
N THR A 9 -22.24 1.81 -7.83
CA THR A 9 -21.49 1.71 -9.09
C THR A 9 -21.43 3.01 -9.92
N LYS A 10 -22.18 4.04 -9.52
CA LYS A 10 -22.11 5.38 -10.12
C LYS A 10 -21.10 6.30 -9.40
N PHE A 11 -20.47 5.81 -8.34
CA PHE A 11 -19.43 6.57 -7.66
C PHE A 11 -18.29 6.86 -8.64
N PRO A 12 -17.73 8.09 -8.66
CA PRO A 12 -16.63 8.45 -9.55
C PRO A 12 -15.45 7.48 -9.39
N LYS A 13 -14.85 7.10 -10.50
CA LYS A 13 -13.57 6.38 -10.46
C LYS A 13 -12.48 7.33 -9.97
N TYR A 14 -11.60 6.83 -9.15
CA TYR A 14 -10.41 7.52 -8.68
C TYR A 14 -9.22 6.57 -8.68
N ASN A 15 -8.04 7.13 -8.70
CA ASN A 15 -6.78 6.38 -8.65
C ASN A 15 -5.86 6.89 -7.52
N TYR A 16 -4.66 6.36 -7.45
CA TYR A 16 -3.70 6.75 -6.41
C TYR A 16 -3.17 8.17 -6.60
N THR A 17 -3.09 8.65 -7.84
CA THR A 17 -2.73 10.04 -8.13
C THR A 17 -3.77 11.01 -7.59
N ASP A 18 -5.07 10.72 -7.79
CA ASP A 18 -6.16 11.52 -7.23
C ASP A 18 -6.12 11.55 -5.70
N MET A 19 -5.79 10.42 -5.06
CA MET A 19 -5.64 10.37 -3.60
C MET A 19 -4.51 11.28 -3.11
N VAL A 20 -3.37 11.25 -3.79
CA VAL A 20 -2.21 12.09 -3.45
C VAL A 20 -2.53 13.57 -3.67
N ASP A 21 -3.20 13.93 -4.77
CA ASP A 21 -3.62 15.29 -5.02
C ASP A 21 -4.60 15.81 -3.96
N ALA A 22 -5.56 14.99 -3.56
CA ALA A 22 -6.48 15.34 -2.49
C ALA A 22 -5.75 15.55 -1.14
N GLN A 23 -4.78 14.70 -0.81
CA GLN A 23 -3.96 14.82 0.39
C GLN A 23 -3.09 16.09 0.34
N TYR A 24 -2.45 16.36 -0.80
CA TYR A 24 -1.65 17.58 -1.00
C TYR A 24 -2.49 18.83 -0.81
N ARG A 25 -3.65 18.91 -1.45
CA ARG A 25 -4.55 20.06 -1.32
C ARG A 25 -5.08 20.23 0.10
N LEU A 26 -5.39 19.13 0.79
CA LEU A 26 -5.79 19.19 2.19
C LEU A 26 -4.67 19.80 3.06
N LEU A 27 -3.43 19.35 2.89
CA LEU A 27 -2.31 19.87 3.68
C LEU A 27 -1.97 21.31 3.31
N SER A 28 -1.81 21.61 2.01
CA SER A 28 -1.33 22.92 1.55
C SER A 28 -2.41 24.01 1.59
N GLU A 29 -3.62 23.72 1.04
CA GLU A 29 -4.70 24.69 0.93
C GLU A 29 -5.61 24.67 2.17
N GLY A 30 -5.99 23.46 2.65
CA GLY A 30 -6.93 23.30 3.76
C GLY A 30 -6.33 23.58 5.13
N MET A 31 -5.08 23.19 5.35
CA MET A 31 -4.39 23.32 6.65
C MET A 31 -3.27 24.35 6.63
N GLY A 32 -2.92 24.92 5.48
CA GLY A 32 -1.84 25.91 5.36
C GLY A 32 -0.45 25.35 5.69
N ILE A 33 -0.22 24.04 5.54
CA ILE A 33 1.07 23.39 5.80
C ILE A 33 1.91 23.45 4.52
N PRO A 34 2.97 24.28 4.47
CA PRO A 34 3.75 24.48 3.25
C PRO A 34 4.78 23.36 2.99
N HIS A 35 5.10 22.56 4.00
CA HIS A 35 6.13 21.53 3.93
C HIS A 35 5.98 20.53 5.08
N VAL A 36 6.35 19.28 4.85
CA VAL A 36 6.31 18.22 5.89
C VAL A 36 7.68 17.61 6.11
N ARG A 37 7.95 17.19 7.33
CA ARG A 37 9.19 16.51 7.71
C ARG A 37 9.31 15.14 7.09
N LEU A 38 8.20 14.38 7.06
CA LEU A 38 8.17 12.97 6.69
C LEU A 38 6.86 12.64 6.00
N ILE A 39 6.96 11.94 4.89
CA ILE A 39 5.86 11.14 4.34
C ILE A 39 6.23 9.67 4.48
N ILE A 40 5.42 8.92 5.19
CA ILE A 40 5.59 7.48 5.40
C ILE A 40 4.30 6.76 5.09
N GLY A 41 4.39 5.66 4.38
CA GLY A 41 3.23 4.86 4.02
C GLY A 41 3.55 3.39 3.84
N ASN A 42 2.59 2.52 4.20
CA ASN A 42 2.71 1.08 4.05
C ASN A 42 1.81 0.56 2.93
N SER A 43 2.29 -0.36 2.11
CA SER A 43 1.53 -1.00 1.01
C SER A 43 0.94 0.07 0.06
N MET A 44 -0.37 0.24 0.01
CA MET A 44 -1.03 1.32 -0.74
C MET A 44 -0.47 2.71 -0.35
N GLY A 45 -0.26 2.96 0.96
CA GLY A 45 0.37 4.19 1.43
C GLY A 45 1.81 4.34 0.95
N GLY A 46 2.55 3.25 0.81
CA GLY A 46 3.90 3.25 0.22
C GLY A 46 3.87 3.57 -1.28
N MET A 47 2.88 3.06 -2.01
CA MET A 47 2.66 3.42 -3.42
C MET A 47 2.30 4.90 -3.56
N ASN A 48 1.44 5.43 -2.68
CA ASN A 48 1.13 6.86 -2.65
C ASN A 48 2.37 7.69 -2.28
N ALA A 49 3.23 7.21 -1.37
CA ALA A 49 4.47 7.91 -1.02
C ALA A 49 5.40 8.08 -2.23
N TRP A 50 5.53 7.07 -3.10
CA TRP A 50 6.28 7.23 -4.35
C TRP A 50 5.71 8.34 -5.23
N ILE A 51 4.39 8.38 -5.44
CA ILE A 51 3.71 9.44 -6.21
C ILE A 51 3.93 10.82 -5.56
N TRP A 52 3.89 10.90 -4.24
CA TRP A 52 4.21 12.12 -3.51
C TRP A 52 5.61 12.65 -3.85
N GLY A 53 6.61 11.76 -3.83
CA GLY A 53 8.00 12.12 -4.12
C GLY A 53 8.20 12.63 -5.54
N GLU A 54 7.55 12.02 -6.53
CA GLU A 54 7.64 12.42 -7.93
C GLU A 54 6.86 13.71 -8.24
N LYS A 55 5.67 13.83 -7.68
CA LYS A 55 4.73 14.90 -8.05
C LYS A 55 4.98 16.18 -7.26
N TYR A 56 5.41 16.05 -6.01
CA TYR A 56 5.65 17.17 -5.11
C TYR A 56 7.06 17.12 -4.48
N PRO A 57 8.14 17.05 -5.29
CA PRO A 57 9.50 16.68 -4.83
C PRO A 57 10.04 17.58 -3.71
N GLY A 58 9.69 18.87 -3.70
CA GLY A 58 10.14 19.82 -2.69
C GLY A 58 9.27 19.90 -1.43
N TYR A 59 8.22 19.08 -1.31
CA TYR A 59 7.24 19.21 -0.23
C TYR A 59 7.60 18.47 1.06
N MET A 60 8.60 17.56 1.03
CA MET A 60 9.02 16.79 2.19
C MET A 60 10.55 16.68 2.32
N ASP A 61 11.06 16.54 3.55
CA ASP A 61 12.48 16.25 3.79
C ASP A 61 12.79 14.77 3.57
N THR A 62 11.91 13.90 4.03
CA THR A 62 12.09 12.44 4.01
C THR A 62 10.86 11.71 3.45
N LEU A 63 11.14 10.63 2.73
CA LEU A 63 10.13 9.77 2.12
C LEU A 63 10.40 8.31 2.50
N VAL A 64 9.40 7.64 3.09
CA VAL A 64 9.54 6.26 3.56
C VAL A 64 8.42 5.39 2.99
N PRO A 65 8.54 4.97 1.72
CA PRO A 65 7.63 3.98 1.13
C PRO A 65 7.94 2.59 1.67
N MET A 66 6.94 1.92 2.23
CA MET A 66 7.09 0.57 2.81
C MET A 66 6.19 -0.44 2.09
N ALA A 67 6.67 -1.69 1.98
CA ALA A 67 5.96 -2.80 1.34
C ALA A 67 5.37 -2.42 -0.04
N SER A 68 6.18 -1.76 -0.87
CA SER A 68 5.75 -1.23 -2.16
C SER A 68 6.92 -1.15 -3.13
N GLN A 69 6.60 -1.05 -4.41
CA GLN A 69 7.55 -0.83 -5.50
C GLN A 69 7.07 0.31 -6.39
N PRO A 70 7.96 1.20 -6.87
CA PRO A 70 7.62 2.27 -7.81
C PRO A 70 7.59 1.71 -9.25
N THR A 71 6.65 0.85 -9.55
CA THR A 71 6.52 0.21 -10.86
C THR A 71 5.05 -0.06 -11.17
N ALA A 72 4.76 -0.25 -12.44
CA ALA A 72 3.41 -0.60 -12.88
C ALA A 72 2.80 -1.75 -12.07
N MET A 73 1.53 -1.62 -11.74
CA MET A 73 0.76 -2.69 -11.12
C MET A 73 0.59 -3.82 -12.13
N ALA A 74 1.43 -4.85 -12.02
CA ALA A 74 1.55 -5.93 -12.99
C ALA A 74 1.80 -7.29 -12.33
N SER A 75 2.14 -8.29 -13.16
CA SER A 75 2.54 -9.64 -12.76
C SER A 75 1.55 -10.33 -11.81
N ARG A 76 2.05 -11.25 -10.99
CA ARG A 76 1.23 -12.06 -10.08
C ARG A 76 0.36 -11.21 -9.15
N ASN A 77 0.87 -10.06 -8.66
CA ASN A 77 0.11 -9.17 -7.79
C ASN A 77 -1.15 -8.65 -8.51
N TRP A 78 -1.02 -8.14 -9.75
CA TRP A 78 -2.19 -7.68 -10.50
C TRP A 78 -3.09 -8.82 -10.96
N MET A 79 -2.51 -9.94 -11.41
CA MET A 79 -3.30 -11.10 -11.83
C MET A 79 -4.24 -11.57 -10.72
N LEU A 80 -3.75 -11.70 -9.50
CA LEU A 80 -4.56 -12.12 -8.35
C LEU A 80 -5.57 -11.05 -7.93
N ARG A 81 -5.20 -9.75 -7.97
CA ARG A 81 -6.16 -8.65 -7.76
C ARG A 81 -7.27 -8.69 -8.79
N ARG A 82 -6.94 -8.86 -10.07
CA ARG A 82 -7.94 -8.92 -11.14
C ARG A 82 -8.91 -10.09 -10.94
N ILE A 83 -8.41 -11.27 -10.59
CA ILE A 83 -9.26 -12.42 -10.29
C ILE A 83 -10.18 -12.12 -9.11
N MET A 84 -9.67 -11.57 -8.03
CA MET A 84 -10.47 -11.18 -6.86
C MET A 84 -11.61 -10.22 -7.23
N LEU A 85 -11.32 -9.20 -8.04
CA LEU A 85 -12.32 -8.23 -8.51
C LEU A 85 -13.38 -8.91 -9.40
N GLU A 86 -12.98 -9.82 -10.28
CA GLU A 86 -13.91 -10.55 -11.16
C GLU A 86 -14.80 -11.53 -10.38
N VAL A 87 -14.26 -12.21 -9.36
CA VAL A 87 -15.07 -13.09 -8.50
C VAL A 87 -16.21 -12.30 -7.84
N ILE A 88 -15.94 -11.09 -7.37
CA ILE A 88 -16.97 -10.24 -6.76
C ILE A 88 -17.98 -9.75 -7.80
N ARG A 89 -17.50 -9.28 -8.96
CA ARG A 89 -18.38 -8.77 -10.04
C ARG A 89 -19.30 -9.83 -10.62
N ASN A 90 -18.83 -11.07 -10.66
CA ASN A 90 -19.60 -12.22 -11.19
C ASN A 90 -20.34 -12.99 -10.09
N ASP A 91 -20.31 -12.53 -8.83
CA ASP A 91 -21.18 -13.09 -7.79
C ASP A 91 -22.64 -12.82 -8.15
N PRO A 92 -23.50 -13.86 -8.22
CA PRO A 92 -24.94 -13.66 -8.49
C PRO A 92 -25.60 -12.68 -7.53
N ASP A 93 -25.13 -12.62 -6.28
CA ASP A 93 -25.70 -11.74 -5.24
C ASP A 93 -25.23 -10.30 -5.39
N TYR A 94 -24.19 -9.99 -6.22
CA TYR A 94 -23.68 -8.64 -6.43
C TYR A 94 -24.67 -7.71 -7.14
N ASN A 95 -25.47 -8.25 -8.04
CA ASN A 95 -26.55 -7.54 -8.75
C ASN A 95 -26.13 -6.14 -9.25
N ASN A 96 -25.00 -6.05 -9.97
CA ASN A 96 -24.45 -4.77 -10.45
C ASN A 96 -24.32 -3.69 -9.37
N GLY A 97 -23.96 -4.09 -8.16
CA GLY A 97 -23.78 -3.21 -7.01
C GLY A 97 -25.06 -2.84 -6.26
N ASN A 98 -26.19 -3.43 -6.60
CA ASN A 98 -27.50 -3.20 -5.95
C ASN A 98 -27.94 -4.38 -5.07
N TYR A 99 -26.99 -4.98 -4.35
CA TYR A 99 -27.25 -6.05 -3.39
C TYR A 99 -27.95 -5.53 -2.13
N VAL A 100 -28.67 -6.42 -1.46
CA VAL A 100 -29.29 -6.19 -0.13
C VAL A 100 -28.37 -6.69 0.99
N ALA A 101 -27.83 -7.89 0.81
CA ALA A 101 -26.78 -8.45 1.68
C ALA A 101 -25.44 -8.49 0.92
N GLN A 102 -24.33 -8.48 1.63
CA GLN A 102 -23.01 -8.54 1.00
C GLN A 102 -22.84 -9.81 0.14
N PRO A 103 -22.28 -9.70 -1.07
CA PRO A 103 -22.03 -10.84 -1.94
C PRO A 103 -21.19 -11.90 -1.24
N ARG A 104 -21.61 -13.17 -1.35
CA ARG A 104 -20.99 -14.28 -0.60
C ARG A 104 -19.56 -14.58 -1.05
N LEU A 105 -19.30 -14.46 -2.36
CA LEU A 105 -17.99 -14.76 -2.93
C LEU A 105 -16.94 -13.71 -2.56
N MET A 106 -17.34 -12.49 -2.18
CA MET A 106 -16.41 -11.46 -1.72
C MET A 106 -15.52 -11.93 -0.57
N LYS A 107 -16.12 -12.62 0.41
CA LYS A 107 -15.38 -13.15 1.56
C LYS A 107 -14.35 -14.18 1.13
N ILE A 108 -14.76 -15.14 0.30
CA ILE A 108 -13.89 -16.21 -0.22
C ILE A 108 -12.75 -15.60 -1.03
N ALA A 109 -13.05 -14.69 -1.95
CA ALA A 109 -12.07 -14.00 -2.77
C ALA A 109 -11.04 -13.24 -1.92
N SER A 110 -11.49 -12.55 -0.89
CA SER A 110 -10.65 -11.80 0.04
C SER A 110 -9.72 -12.69 0.86
N VAL A 111 -10.24 -13.81 1.40
CA VAL A 111 -9.44 -14.79 2.15
C VAL A 111 -8.41 -15.46 1.24
N PHE A 112 -8.84 -15.90 0.06
CA PHE A 112 -7.94 -16.48 -0.93
C PHE A 112 -6.81 -15.52 -1.32
N PHE A 113 -7.15 -14.27 -1.67
CA PHE A 113 -6.16 -13.26 -2.02
C PHE A 113 -5.20 -12.99 -0.87
N GLY A 114 -5.71 -12.89 0.37
CA GLY A 114 -4.90 -12.69 1.56
C GLY A 114 -3.87 -13.80 1.76
N ILE A 115 -4.29 -15.07 1.63
CA ILE A 115 -3.39 -16.22 1.76
C ILE A 115 -2.37 -16.25 0.61
N ALA A 116 -2.81 -15.99 -0.61
CA ALA A 116 -1.95 -16.09 -1.81
C ALA A 116 -0.90 -14.95 -1.91
N THR A 117 -1.09 -13.84 -1.20
CA THR A 117 -0.28 -12.63 -1.39
C THR A 117 0.24 -11.99 -0.12
N ALA A 118 -0.01 -12.58 1.04
CA ALA A 118 0.47 -12.03 2.31
C ALA A 118 0.55 -13.12 3.38
N GLY A 119 1.47 -12.98 4.29
CA GLY A 119 1.60 -13.86 5.45
C GLY A 119 2.94 -14.55 5.59
N GLY A 120 3.69 -14.71 4.52
CA GLY A 120 5.01 -15.35 4.52
C GLY A 120 4.95 -16.87 4.62
N THR A 121 5.77 -17.54 3.84
CA THR A 121 5.79 -19.01 3.77
C THR A 121 6.18 -19.66 5.11
N LEU A 122 7.23 -19.15 5.78
CA LEU A 122 7.68 -19.69 7.06
C LEU A 122 6.63 -19.49 8.16
N ASN A 123 6.02 -18.33 8.21
CA ASN A 123 4.96 -18.05 9.17
C ASN A 123 3.74 -18.97 8.95
N TYR A 124 3.30 -19.18 7.69
CA TYR A 124 2.21 -20.13 7.44
C TYR A 124 2.59 -21.57 7.78
N GLN A 125 3.83 -21.98 7.50
CA GLN A 125 4.30 -23.31 7.90
C GLN A 125 4.28 -23.49 9.43
N SER A 126 4.60 -22.43 10.17
CA SER A 126 4.53 -22.43 11.64
C SER A 126 3.08 -22.45 12.16
N LEU A 127 2.20 -21.64 11.57
CA LEU A 127 0.79 -21.53 12.00
C LEU A 127 -0.05 -22.76 11.64
N ALA A 128 0.26 -23.40 10.52
CA ALA A 128 -0.53 -24.47 9.94
C ALA A 128 0.36 -25.64 9.44
N PRO A 129 1.12 -26.29 10.34
CA PRO A 129 2.08 -27.35 9.97
C PRO A 129 1.41 -28.67 9.55
N THR A 130 0.12 -28.83 9.79
CA THR A 130 -0.67 -30.01 9.38
C THR A 130 -1.91 -29.57 8.61
N ARG A 131 -2.53 -30.53 7.88
CA ARG A 131 -3.77 -30.27 7.15
C ARG A 131 -4.88 -29.77 8.09
N GLU A 132 -5.02 -30.40 9.25
CA GLU A 132 -6.05 -30.02 10.24
C GLU A 132 -5.86 -28.58 10.72
N LYS A 133 -4.61 -28.16 10.96
CA LYS A 133 -4.29 -26.77 11.34
C LYS A 133 -4.52 -25.78 10.19
N ALA A 134 -4.29 -26.21 8.96
CA ALA A 134 -4.60 -25.41 7.79
C ALA A 134 -6.12 -25.21 7.62
N ASP A 135 -6.89 -26.27 7.79
CA ASP A 135 -8.36 -26.23 7.76
C ASP A 135 -8.89 -25.28 8.86
N GLU A 136 -8.44 -25.43 10.11
CA GLU A 136 -8.79 -24.54 11.23
C GLU A 136 -8.50 -23.05 10.92
N LEU A 137 -7.34 -22.75 10.33
CA LEU A 137 -6.94 -21.40 9.99
C LEU A 137 -7.82 -20.80 8.89
N VAL A 138 -8.16 -21.58 7.88
CA VAL A 138 -9.06 -21.17 6.79
C VAL A 138 -10.47 -20.93 7.33
N ASP A 139 -11.01 -21.86 8.13
CA ASP A 139 -12.33 -21.76 8.72
C ASP A 139 -12.45 -20.53 9.63
N MET A 140 -11.43 -20.27 10.45
CA MET A 140 -11.37 -19.07 11.29
C MET A 140 -11.44 -17.79 10.45
N ARG A 141 -10.70 -17.71 9.34
CA ARG A 141 -10.71 -16.55 8.44
C ARG A 141 -12.03 -16.38 7.71
N LEU A 142 -12.65 -17.47 7.29
CA LEU A 142 -13.96 -17.45 6.64
C LEU A 142 -15.06 -17.06 7.61
N ALA A 143 -15.00 -17.50 8.88
CA ALA A 143 -15.96 -17.16 9.92
C ALA A 143 -15.79 -15.73 10.46
N ALA A 144 -14.61 -15.13 10.37
CA ALA A 144 -14.36 -13.79 10.89
C ALA A 144 -15.30 -12.77 10.24
N ALA A 145 -15.88 -11.88 11.06
CA ALA A 145 -16.73 -10.79 10.56
C ALA A 145 -15.96 -9.91 9.56
N THR A 146 -16.64 -9.44 8.52
CA THR A 146 -16.11 -8.44 7.61
C THR A 146 -16.99 -7.18 7.67
N ASN A 147 -16.35 -6.04 7.83
CA ASN A 147 -17.00 -4.73 7.75
C ASN A 147 -16.84 -4.08 6.36
N SER A 148 -16.29 -4.83 5.41
CA SER A 148 -16.08 -4.34 4.04
C SER A 148 -17.37 -4.44 3.24
N ASP A 149 -17.66 -3.38 2.50
CA ASP A 149 -18.72 -3.34 1.50
C ASP A 149 -18.16 -3.71 0.13
N ALA A 150 -18.88 -4.46 -0.67
CA ALA A 150 -18.39 -4.96 -1.95
C ALA A 150 -18.13 -3.85 -2.97
N ASN A 151 -18.95 -2.80 -3.00
CA ASN A 151 -18.71 -1.65 -3.87
C ASN A 151 -17.46 -0.88 -3.42
N ASP A 152 -17.31 -0.61 -2.11
CA ASP A 152 -16.13 0.06 -1.58
C ASP A 152 -14.87 -0.74 -1.86
N PHE A 153 -14.93 -2.05 -1.69
CA PHE A 153 -13.83 -2.98 -1.96
C PHE A 153 -13.39 -2.95 -3.44
N LEU A 154 -14.36 -3.02 -4.36
CA LEU A 154 -14.07 -2.97 -5.79
C LEU A 154 -13.42 -1.65 -6.20
N TRP A 155 -13.87 -0.53 -5.65
CA TRP A 155 -13.28 0.79 -5.91
C TRP A 155 -11.87 0.90 -5.34
N GLN A 156 -11.69 0.53 -4.07
CA GLN A 156 -10.39 0.57 -3.40
C GLN A 156 -9.32 -0.25 -4.11
N TRP A 157 -9.64 -1.50 -4.47
CA TRP A 157 -8.68 -2.36 -5.14
C TRP A 157 -8.52 -2.01 -6.62
N GLY A 158 -9.58 -1.58 -7.26
CA GLY A 158 -9.58 -1.13 -8.66
C GLY A 158 -8.77 0.16 -8.88
N SER A 159 -8.70 1.04 -7.88
CA SER A 159 -7.97 2.32 -7.97
C SER A 159 -6.45 2.18 -8.17
N SER A 160 -5.91 0.97 -8.01
CA SER A 160 -4.50 0.68 -8.27
C SER A 160 -4.19 0.26 -9.69
N ALA A 161 -5.19 0.13 -10.57
CA ALA A 161 -5.04 -0.50 -11.88
C ALA A 161 -4.04 0.22 -12.80
N ASP A 162 -3.99 1.53 -12.71
CA ASP A 162 -3.12 2.42 -13.50
C ASP A 162 -1.90 2.94 -12.72
N TYR A 163 -1.66 2.39 -11.52
CA TYR A 163 -0.50 2.79 -10.73
C TYR A 163 0.79 2.43 -11.46
N ASP A 164 1.61 3.44 -11.66
CA ASP A 164 3.00 3.32 -12.09
C ASP A 164 3.77 4.56 -11.64
N ALA A 165 4.70 4.39 -10.72
CA ALA A 165 5.58 5.45 -10.24
C ALA A 165 7.02 5.19 -10.71
N SER A 166 7.20 4.69 -11.93
CA SER A 166 8.54 4.40 -12.47
C SER A 166 9.11 5.51 -13.34
N ALA A 167 8.29 6.46 -13.76
CA ALA A 167 8.69 7.41 -14.80
C ALA A 167 9.70 8.45 -14.30
N ASP A 168 9.49 8.99 -13.11
CA ASP A 168 10.11 10.25 -12.66
C ASP A 168 10.91 10.13 -11.35
N LEU A 169 11.45 8.95 -11.06
CA LEU A 169 12.18 8.69 -9.79
C LEU A 169 13.36 9.65 -9.56
N GLU A 170 13.98 10.14 -10.63
CA GLU A 170 15.07 11.11 -10.59
C GLU A 170 14.63 12.51 -10.12
N LYS A 171 13.33 12.80 -10.18
CA LYS A 171 12.75 14.07 -9.68
C LYS A 171 12.65 14.11 -8.17
N ILE A 172 12.69 12.97 -7.48
CA ILE A 172 12.56 12.89 -6.03
C ILE A 172 13.75 13.60 -5.38
N GLU A 173 13.48 14.69 -4.64
CA GLU A 173 14.48 15.48 -3.93
C GLU A 173 14.68 15.01 -2.48
N ALA A 174 13.63 14.45 -1.89
CA ALA A 174 13.64 13.94 -0.51
C ALA A 174 14.67 12.84 -0.31
N THR A 175 15.18 12.70 0.91
CA THR A 175 15.92 11.50 1.30
C THR A 175 14.96 10.33 1.43
N VAL A 176 15.17 9.28 0.63
CA VAL A 176 14.28 8.11 0.56
C VAL A 176 14.86 6.93 1.32
N LEU A 177 14.06 6.36 2.21
CA LEU A 177 14.29 5.05 2.82
C LEU A 177 13.15 4.12 2.42
N ALA A 178 13.35 3.32 1.40
CA ALA A 178 12.39 2.27 1.05
C ALA A 178 12.57 1.08 1.99
N ILE A 179 11.47 0.57 2.56
CA ILE A 179 11.49 -0.56 3.51
C ILE A 179 10.61 -1.69 2.98
N ASN A 180 11.20 -2.83 2.64
CA ASN A 180 10.51 -4.02 2.18
C ASN A 180 10.96 -5.25 2.98
N ALA A 181 10.14 -6.31 2.99
CA ALA A 181 10.52 -7.60 3.54
C ALA A 181 10.99 -8.54 2.42
N ALA A 182 11.95 -9.39 2.72
CA ALA A 182 12.52 -10.32 1.75
C ALA A 182 11.55 -11.44 1.35
N ASP A 183 10.57 -11.72 2.20
CA ASP A 183 9.50 -12.70 1.98
C ASP A 183 8.17 -12.07 1.54
N ASP A 184 8.18 -10.79 1.10
CA ASP A 184 6.96 -10.11 0.64
C ASP A 184 6.50 -10.65 -0.71
N GLU A 185 5.39 -11.35 -0.71
CA GLU A 185 4.81 -12.01 -1.90
C GLU A 185 4.31 -11.02 -2.95
N ARG A 186 4.01 -9.77 -2.54
CA ARG A 186 3.54 -8.70 -3.45
C ARG A 186 4.69 -7.90 -4.05
N ASN A 187 5.82 -7.84 -3.34
CA ASN A 187 6.99 -7.06 -3.73
C ASN A 187 8.26 -7.92 -3.70
N PRO A 188 8.29 -9.05 -4.41
CA PRO A 188 9.35 -10.05 -4.31
C PRO A 188 10.71 -9.47 -4.75
N PRO A 189 11.74 -9.54 -3.89
CA PRO A 189 13.04 -8.94 -4.17
C PRO A 189 13.80 -9.61 -5.31
N GLU A 190 13.54 -10.90 -5.58
CA GLU A 190 14.16 -11.66 -6.67
C GLU A 190 13.88 -11.08 -8.06
N THR A 191 12.86 -10.24 -8.22
CA THR A 191 12.59 -9.52 -9.48
C THR A 191 13.64 -8.44 -9.77
N GLY A 192 14.40 -8.01 -8.76
CA GLY A 192 15.35 -6.92 -8.85
C GLY A 192 14.75 -5.53 -9.12
N ILE A 193 13.42 -5.41 -9.15
CA ILE A 193 12.73 -4.14 -9.48
C ILE A 193 13.12 -3.03 -8.50
N MET A 194 13.03 -3.29 -7.19
CA MET A 194 13.42 -2.29 -6.19
C MET A 194 14.89 -1.88 -6.29
N ALA A 195 15.79 -2.85 -6.46
CA ALA A 195 17.21 -2.57 -6.56
C ALA A 195 17.53 -1.62 -7.75
N ARG A 196 16.91 -1.88 -8.91
CA ARG A 196 17.05 -1.00 -10.09
C ARG A 196 16.40 0.37 -9.87
N ALA A 197 15.22 0.43 -9.28
CA ALA A 197 14.53 1.69 -8.99
C ALA A 197 15.35 2.59 -8.05
N MET A 198 15.95 2.01 -7.01
CA MET A 198 16.75 2.77 -6.04
C MET A 198 18.05 3.34 -6.64
N GLN A 199 18.57 2.79 -7.74
CA GLN A 199 19.71 3.38 -8.47
C GLN A 199 19.35 4.70 -9.15
N ARG A 200 18.06 4.95 -9.39
CA ARG A 200 17.55 6.17 -10.03
C ARG A 200 17.18 7.26 -9.02
N VAL A 201 17.04 6.92 -7.75
CA VAL A 201 16.71 7.87 -6.67
C VAL A 201 18.01 8.47 -6.12
N LYS A 202 18.22 9.78 -6.26
CA LYS A 202 19.47 10.47 -5.90
C LYS A 202 19.95 10.21 -4.48
N ASN A 203 19.04 10.31 -3.52
CA ASN A 203 19.28 10.14 -2.08
C ASN A 203 18.51 8.94 -1.55
N GLY A 204 18.58 7.80 -2.27
CA GLY A 204 17.79 6.62 -1.98
C GLY A 204 18.55 5.52 -1.26
N ARG A 205 17.91 4.87 -0.30
CA ARG A 205 18.39 3.66 0.36
C ARG A 205 17.28 2.63 0.48
N LEU A 206 17.58 1.38 0.17
CA LEU A 206 16.72 0.23 0.45
C LEU A 206 17.13 -0.41 1.77
N TYR A 207 16.16 -0.58 2.67
CA TYR A 207 16.28 -1.45 3.83
C TYR A 207 15.41 -2.68 3.62
N LEU A 208 16.05 -3.82 3.38
CA LEU A 208 15.39 -5.11 3.20
C LEU A 208 15.40 -5.87 4.54
N ILE A 209 14.22 -6.09 5.13
CA ILE A 209 14.03 -6.92 6.31
C ILE A 209 14.21 -8.37 5.87
N LEU A 210 15.22 -9.04 6.42
CA LEU A 210 15.50 -10.43 6.04
C LEU A 210 14.42 -11.37 6.57
N THR A 211 14.13 -12.42 5.82
CA THR A 211 13.19 -13.47 6.20
C THR A 211 13.64 -14.14 7.50
N SER A 212 12.71 -14.33 8.41
CA SER A 212 12.90 -15.02 9.68
C SER A 212 11.60 -15.66 10.17
N ASP A 213 11.64 -16.40 11.25
CA ASP A 213 10.45 -16.96 11.90
C ASP A 213 9.47 -15.91 12.45
N GLU A 214 9.95 -14.65 12.56
CA GLU A 214 9.13 -13.54 13.03
C GLU A 214 8.52 -12.71 11.89
N THR A 215 8.96 -12.92 10.65
CA THR A 215 8.42 -12.19 9.49
C THR A 215 7.15 -12.85 8.97
N SER A 216 6.31 -12.06 8.33
CA SER A 216 4.98 -12.47 7.87
C SER A 216 4.72 -11.96 6.44
N GLY A 217 5.72 -12.09 5.54
CA GLY A 217 5.61 -11.65 4.16
C GLY A 217 5.24 -10.17 4.05
N HIS A 218 4.25 -9.86 3.22
CA HIS A 218 3.75 -8.50 3.03
C HIS A 218 3.30 -7.80 4.33
N LEU A 219 2.95 -8.55 5.37
CA LEU A 219 2.48 -7.99 6.65
C LEU A 219 3.62 -7.58 7.58
N THR A 220 4.86 -7.98 7.31
CA THR A 220 6.04 -7.71 8.16
C THR A 220 6.21 -6.23 8.46
N THR A 221 6.04 -5.36 7.48
CA THR A 221 6.19 -3.91 7.64
C THR A 221 5.07 -3.24 8.43
N GLY A 222 4.02 -3.98 8.81
CA GLY A 222 3.04 -3.54 9.80
C GLY A 222 3.60 -3.50 11.24
N HIS A 223 4.77 -4.09 11.48
CA HIS A 223 5.38 -4.20 12.81
C HIS A 223 6.63 -3.33 12.91
N ALA A 224 6.52 -2.21 13.62
CA ALA A 224 7.61 -1.23 13.78
C ALA A 224 8.89 -1.81 14.38
N LYS A 225 8.81 -2.94 15.11
CA LYS A 225 9.99 -3.62 15.69
C LYS A 225 11.10 -3.87 14.67
N PHE A 226 10.73 -4.14 13.42
CA PHE A 226 11.67 -4.46 12.35
C PHE A 226 12.42 -3.26 11.77
N TYR A 227 11.89 -2.05 11.89
CA TYR A 227 12.46 -0.89 11.22
C TYR A 227 12.56 0.39 12.06
N LYS A 228 12.02 0.44 13.29
CA LYS A 228 12.02 1.65 14.10
C LYS A 228 13.41 2.28 14.29
N GLN A 229 14.45 1.45 14.46
CA GLN A 229 15.81 1.95 14.65
C GLN A 229 16.40 2.55 13.38
N VAL A 230 16.11 1.97 12.21
CA VAL A 230 16.56 2.48 10.90
C VAL A 230 15.84 3.78 10.58
N LEU A 231 14.54 3.84 10.85
CA LEU A 231 13.73 5.05 10.69
C LEU A 231 14.24 6.18 11.62
N GLN A 232 14.54 5.87 12.88
CA GLN A 232 15.07 6.87 13.81
C GLN A 232 16.40 7.45 13.30
N ARG A 233 17.34 6.58 12.90
CA ARG A 233 18.62 7.03 12.32
C ARG A 233 18.44 7.91 11.09
N LEU A 234 17.48 7.62 10.22
CA LEU A 234 17.15 8.48 9.09
C LEU A 234 16.72 9.88 9.56
N LEU A 235 15.77 9.92 10.49
CA LEU A 235 15.22 11.20 10.98
C LEU A 235 16.25 12.04 11.74
N ASP A 236 17.20 11.40 12.42
CA ASP A 236 18.30 12.09 13.13
C ASP A 236 19.35 12.63 12.14
N ALA A 237 19.60 11.92 11.04
CA ALA A 237 20.63 12.27 10.06
C ALA A 237 20.18 13.33 9.04
N VAL A 238 18.90 13.36 8.66
CA VAL A 238 18.41 14.30 7.65
C VAL A 238 18.14 15.67 8.29
N PRO A 239 18.74 16.76 7.78
CA PRO A 239 18.46 18.10 8.28
C PRO A 239 16.97 18.46 8.14
N ARG A 240 16.44 19.21 9.08
CA ARG A 240 15.09 19.82 8.94
C ARG A 240 15.21 21.05 8.03
N ARG A 241 14.34 21.14 7.06
CA ARG A 241 14.23 22.37 6.27
C ARG A 241 13.75 23.51 7.17
N ALA A 242 14.49 24.61 7.21
CA ALA A 242 14.03 25.82 7.88
C ALA A 242 12.84 26.38 7.11
N ILE A 243 11.65 26.31 7.70
CA ILE A 243 10.49 27.05 7.18
C ILE A 243 10.70 28.50 7.59
N SER A 244 11.04 29.37 6.63
CA SER A 244 11.01 30.81 6.91
C SER A 244 9.58 31.15 7.33
N ALA A 245 9.41 31.72 8.53
CA ALA A 245 8.12 32.22 8.98
C ALA A 245 7.53 33.08 7.85
N ALA A 246 6.32 32.76 7.42
CA ALA A 246 5.59 33.61 6.47
C ALA A 246 5.59 35.03 7.06
N LYS A 247 6.07 36.03 6.31
CA LYS A 247 5.90 37.42 6.70
C LYS A 247 4.41 37.61 6.90
N GLU A 248 4.01 38.01 8.11
CA GLU A 248 2.64 38.46 8.33
C GLU A 248 2.33 39.54 7.31
N PRO A 249 1.16 39.47 6.65
CA PRO A 249 0.74 40.57 5.80
C PRO A 249 0.53 41.78 6.67
N GLY A 250 1.34 42.83 6.45
CA GLY A 250 1.20 44.15 7.05
C GLY A 250 -0.06 44.87 6.58
#